data_2fa8f1e407bbbc07adfd5ce8eb0d0cb9
#
_entry.id   2fa8f1e407bbbc07adfd5ce8eb0d0cb9
#
_cell.length_a   1.000
_cell.length_b   1.000
_cell.length_c   1.000
_cell.angle_alpha   90.00
_cell.angle_beta   90.00
_cell.angle_gamma   90.00
#
_symmetry.space_group_name_H-M   'P 1'
#
loop_
_entity.id
_entity.type
_entity.pdbx_description
1 polymer ?
#
loop_
_entity_poly.entity_id
_entity_poly.type
_entity_poly.pdbx_seq_one_letter_code
_entity_poly.pdbx_strand_id
1 'polypeptide(L)'
;VLFLTNEMKPGQIWAKFRQIDMVAESAMRRPFMLVKNHVRYPEKFEAEFRNLSAMCEKMSQNMAMASVRRMPIEDINMVVHESARSLGKLPDIVILDYIQRVPRSQGFATEARLGTVHTAQAISEIALDIDGVFFTLSQMNKDGGFKESEAPEEEAGIAWEVSRPENQDGSKQPFIDWKIKKSRISAYFSTRTSFDDVSGSVIDWR
;
A
#
# COMPACT_ATOMS: atom_id res chain seq x y z
N VAL A 1 8.71 -5.96 6.75
CA VAL A 1 7.49 -5.26 6.29
C VAL A 1 6.30 -6.20 6.36
N LEU A 2 5.18 -5.74 6.88
CA LEU A 2 3.89 -6.44 6.83
C LEU A 2 2.92 -5.65 5.93
N PHE A 3 2.41 -6.27 4.88
CA PHE A 3 1.40 -5.68 4.00
C PHE A 3 0.02 -6.29 4.30
N LEU A 4 -0.90 -5.45 4.73
CA LEU A 4 -2.28 -5.80 5.06
C LEU A 4 -3.21 -5.32 3.94
N THR A 5 -3.93 -6.25 3.33
CA THR A 5 -4.89 -5.92 2.28
C THR A 5 -6.31 -6.28 2.68
N ASN A 6 -7.24 -5.36 2.48
CA ASN A 6 -8.66 -5.61 2.67
C ASN A 6 -9.48 -5.53 1.38
N GLU A 7 -8.86 -5.21 0.25
CA GLU A 7 -9.50 -5.15 -1.06
C GLU A 7 -9.00 -6.23 -2.01
N MET A 8 -7.71 -6.34 -2.20
CA MET A 8 -7.08 -7.28 -3.14
C MET A 8 -6.66 -8.58 -2.44
N LYS A 9 -6.63 -9.68 -3.20
CA LYS A 9 -6.01 -10.92 -2.70
C LYS A 9 -4.49 -10.74 -2.62
N PRO A 10 -3.80 -11.29 -1.59
CA PRO A 10 -2.34 -11.21 -1.47
C PRO A 10 -1.58 -11.58 -2.75
N GLY A 11 -2.00 -12.65 -3.44
CA GLY A 11 -1.40 -13.05 -4.71
C GLY A 11 -1.50 -12.02 -5.83
N GLN A 12 -2.54 -11.17 -5.85
CA GLN A 12 -2.67 -10.09 -6.83
C GLN A 12 -1.72 -8.93 -6.50
N ILE A 13 -1.49 -8.66 -5.22
CA ILE A 13 -0.53 -7.65 -4.77
C ILE A 13 0.89 -8.11 -5.07
N TRP A 14 1.22 -9.37 -4.77
CA TRP A 14 2.48 -9.98 -5.15
C TRP A 14 2.74 -9.85 -6.66
N ALA A 15 1.74 -10.09 -7.49
CA ALA A 15 1.87 -9.93 -8.93
C ALA A 15 2.17 -8.47 -9.34
N LYS A 16 1.61 -7.48 -8.64
CA LYS A 16 1.90 -6.06 -8.88
C LYS A 16 3.31 -5.66 -8.43
N PHE A 17 3.75 -6.10 -7.25
CA PHE A 17 5.12 -5.84 -6.80
C PHE A 17 6.15 -6.45 -7.75
N ARG A 18 5.94 -7.68 -8.21
CA ARG A 18 6.74 -8.30 -9.25
C ARG A 18 6.80 -7.48 -10.52
N GLN A 19 5.69 -6.84 -10.89
CA GLN A 19 5.63 -5.98 -12.06
C GLN A 19 6.56 -4.77 -11.94
N ILE A 20 6.60 -4.15 -10.77
CA ILE A 20 7.44 -2.97 -10.50
C ILE A 20 8.92 -3.34 -10.55
N ASP A 21 9.32 -4.39 -9.88
CA ASP A 21 10.72 -4.85 -9.83
C ASP A 21 11.27 -5.26 -11.20
N MET A 22 10.48 -6.00 -11.98
CA MET A 22 10.91 -6.44 -13.31
C MET A 22 11.08 -5.30 -14.30
N VAL A 23 10.34 -4.21 -14.12
CA VAL A 23 10.52 -3.01 -14.93
C VAL A 23 11.77 -2.24 -14.51
N ALA A 24 12.12 -2.25 -13.23
CA ALA A 24 13.32 -1.59 -12.72
C ALA A 24 14.62 -2.30 -13.13
N GLU A 25 14.61 -3.64 -13.21
CA GLU A 25 15.82 -4.45 -13.47
C GLU A 25 15.95 -4.94 -14.91
N SER A 26 14.85 -5.03 -15.65
CA SER A 26 14.85 -5.51 -17.04
C SER A 26 13.89 -4.68 -17.89
N ALA A 27 14.19 -4.55 -19.16
CA ALA A 27 13.28 -3.91 -20.14
C ALA A 27 11.92 -4.63 -20.32
N MET A 28 11.56 -5.53 -19.41
CA MET A 28 10.36 -6.34 -19.51
C MET A 28 9.15 -5.65 -18.85
N ARG A 29 8.33 -5.01 -19.69
CA ARG A 29 7.21 -4.16 -19.29
C ARG A 29 5.90 -4.88 -18.92
N ARG A 30 5.85 -6.24 -18.87
CA ARG A 30 4.58 -6.98 -18.64
C ARG A 30 4.77 -8.30 -17.90
N PRO A 31 5.10 -8.31 -16.61
CA PRO A 31 5.36 -9.56 -15.87
C PRO A 31 4.14 -10.45 -15.69
N PHE A 32 2.92 -9.91 -15.63
CA PHE A 32 1.70 -10.74 -15.65
C PHE A 32 1.60 -11.55 -16.95
N MET A 33 2.00 -10.95 -18.07
CA MET A 33 2.09 -11.67 -19.36
C MET A 33 3.20 -12.70 -19.35
N LEU A 34 4.29 -12.47 -18.63
CA LEU A 34 5.36 -13.47 -18.47
C LEU A 34 4.85 -14.72 -17.75
N VAL A 35 4.19 -14.58 -16.60
CA VAL A 35 3.62 -15.71 -15.86
C VAL A 35 2.63 -16.48 -16.73
N LYS A 36 1.74 -15.78 -17.44
CA LYS A 36 0.78 -16.40 -18.35
C LYS A 36 1.47 -17.11 -19.51
N ASN A 37 2.50 -16.51 -20.08
CA ASN A 37 3.25 -17.06 -21.20
C ASN A 37 4.12 -18.25 -20.77
N HIS A 38 4.71 -18.22 -19.56
CA HIS A 38 5.44 -19.35 -19.01
C HIS A 38 4.52 -20.57 -18.81
N VAL A 39 3.32 -20.39 -18.27
CA VAL A 39 2.33 -21.49 -18.17
C VAL A 39 2.00 -22.09 -19.53
N ARG A 40 1.94 -21.27 -20.58
CA ARG A 40 1.57 -21.71 -21.93
C ARG A 40 2.75 -22.23 -22.74
N TYR A 41 3.95 -21.68 -22.53
CA TYR A 41 5.19 -21.98 -23.26
C TYR A 41 6.39 -22.02 -22.31
N PRO A 42 6.47 -23.02 -21.39
CA PRO A 42 7.46 -23.04 -20.32
C PRO A 42 8.91 -22.96 -20.84
N GLU A 43 9.22 -23.72 -21.88
CA GLU A 43 10.59 -23.79 -22.45
C GLU A 43 11.11 -22.43 -22.91
N LYS A 44 10.22 -21.58 -23.41
CA LYS A 44 10.58 -20.28 -23.97
C LYS A 44 10.81 -19.20 -22.90
N PHE A 45 10.18 -19.32 -21.76
CA PHE A 45 10.14 -18.27 -20.72
C PHE A 45 10.72 -18.76 -19.38
N GLU A 46 11.40 -19.90 -19.37
CA GLU A 46 11.92 -20.52 -18.15
C GLU A 46 12.98 -19.65 -17.44
N ALA A 47 13.89 -19.03 -18.18
CA ALA A 47 14.96 -18.23 -17.61
C ALA A 47 14.41 -16.98 -16.93
N GLU A 48 13.51 -16.28 -17.60
CA GLU A 48 12.84 -15.09 -17.06
C GLU A 48 11.95 -15.44 -15.87
N PHE A 49 11.29 -16.60 -15.91
CA PHE A 49 10.45 -17.05 -14.81
C PHE A 49 11.28 -17.44 -13.57
N ARG A 50 12.44 -18.06 -13.75
CA ARG A 50 13.38 -18.35 -12.63
C ARG A 50 13.89 -17.06 -11.99
N ASN A 51 14.29 -16.08 -12.79
CA ASN A 51 14.71 -14.77 -12.28
C ASN A 51 13.59 -14.11 -11.44
N LEU A 52 12.37 -14.14 -11.97
CA LEU A 52 11.20 -13.65 -11.25
C LEU A 52 10.99 -14.38 -9.92
N SER A 53 11.11 -15.71 -9.91
CA SER A 53 10.93 -16.52 -8.70
C SER A 53 12.00 -16.22 -7.65
N ALA A 54 13.27 -16.07 -8.05
CA ALA A 54 14.37 -15.72 -7.14
C ALA A 54 14.19 -14.34 -6.50
N MET A 55 13.73 -13.35 -7.29
CA MET A 55 13.40 -12.02 -6.75
C MET A 55 12.29 -12.10 -5.70
N CYS A 56 11.25 -12.88 -5.96
CA CYS A 56 10.14 -13.04 -5.02
C CYS A 56 10.55 -13.73 -3.74
N GLU A 57 11.44 -14.72 -3.85
CA GLU A 57 12.00 -15.39 -2.68
C GLU A 57 12.79 -14.41 -1.81
N LYS A 58 13.64 -13.59 -2.41
CA LYS A 58 14.38 -12.54 -1.71
C LYS A 58 13.45 -11.52 -1.02
N MET A 59 12.38 -11.09 -1.69
CA MET A 59 11.39 -10.19 -1.09
C MET A 59 10.64 -10.84 0.07
N SER A 60 10.26 -12.14 -0.08
CA SER A 60 9.50 -12.86 0.94
C SER A 60 10.24 -13.05 2.27
N GLN A 61 11.58 -12.98 2.25
CA GLN A 61 12.38 -13.05 3.49
C GLN A 61 12.15 -11.84 4.42
N ASN A 62 11.78 -10.69 3.85
CA ASN A 62 11.61 -9.45 4.60
C ASN A 62 10.19 -8.89 4.55
N MET A 63 9.27 -9.60 3.90
CA MET A 63 7.90 -9.14 3.69
C MET A 63 6.88 -10.25 3.91
N ALA A 64 5.93 -10.01 4.78
CA ALA A 64 4.74 -10.83 4.94
C ALA A 64 3.51 -10.09 4.36
N MET A 65 2.52 -10.86 3.89
CA MET A 65 1.24 -10.33 3.43
C MET A 65 0.09 -11.07 4.09
N ALA A 66 -0.89 -10.34 4.56
CA ALA A 66 -2.12 -10.90 5.11
C ALA A 66 -3.35 -10.23 4.53
N SER A 67 -4.42 -11.01 4.34
CA SER A 67 -5.73 -10.46 4.03
C SER A 67 -6.48 -10.20 5.33
N VAL A 68 -6.81 -8.92 5.56
CA VAL A 68 -7.55 -8.46 6.74
C VAL A 68 -8.98 -8.06 6.38
N ARG A 69 -9.50 -8.64 5.32
CA ARG A 69 -10.85 -8.35 4.83
C ARG A 69 -11.89 -8.69 5.90
N ARG A 70 -12.73 -7.70 6.25
CA ARG A 70 -13.75 -7.79 7.28
C ARG A 70 -13.25 -7.97 8.71
N MET A 71 -11.97 -7.68 8.96
CA MET A 71 -11.41 -7.68 10.30
C MET A 71 -11.51 -6.27 10.89
N PRO A 72 -12.09 -6.09 12.07
CA PRO A 72 -12.02 -4.82 12.82
C PRO A 72 -10.58 -4.54 13.24
N ILE A 73 -10.30 -3.33 13.68
CA ILE A 73 -8.93 -2.91 13.96
C ILE A 73 -8.26 -3.73 15.08
N GLU A 74 -9.03 -4.21 16.02
CA GLU A 74 -8.56 -5.05 17.13
C GLU A 74 -8.03 -6.40 16.62
N ASP A 75 -8.71 -7.01 15.65
CA ASP A 75 -8.25 -8.25 15.01
C ASP A 75 -7.03 -7.99 14.12
N ILE A 76 -6.96 -6.82 13.48
CA ILE A 76 -5.78 -6.40 12.70
C ILE A 76 -4.55 -6.27 13.61
N ASN A 77 -4.70 -5.73 14.81
CA ASN A 77 -3.62 -5.68 15.81
C ASN A 77 -3.08 -7.08 16.12
N MET A 78 -3.95 -8.06 16.33
CA MET A 78 -3.53 -9.45 16.53
C MET A 78 -2.73 -9.99 15.32
N VAL A 79 -3.16 -9.73 14.08
CA VAL A 79 -2.43 -10.14 12.86
C VAL A 79 -1.04 -9.50 12.80
N VAL A 80 -0.91 -8.23 13.20
CA VAL A 80 0.40 -7.55 13.25
C VAL A 80 1.34 -8.28 14.21
N HIS A 81 0.90 -8.59 15.41
CA HIS A 81 1.71 -9.30 16.40
C HIS A 81 2.00 -10.76 15.99
N GLU A 82 1.04 -11.46 15.40
CA GLU A 82 1.24 -12.83 14.92
C GLU A 82 2.21 -12.91 13.74
N SER A 83 2.33 -11.84 12.95
CA SER A 83 3.28 -11.77 11.83
C SER A 83 4.74 -11.92 12.27
N ALA A 84 5.05 -11.63 13.54
CA ALA A 84 6.38 -11.83 14.11
C ALA A 84 6.86 -13.30 14.00
N ARG A 85 5.93 -14.26 14.02
CA ARG A 85 6.27 -15.69 13.87
C ARG A 85 6.85 -16.00 12.48
N SER A 86 6.35 -15.34 11.43
CA SER A 86 6.83 -15.52 10.05
C SER A 86 8.01 -14.62 9.69
N LEU A 87 8.09 -13.44 10.30
CA LEU A 87 9.16 -12.46 10.06
C LEU A 87 10.37 -12.63 10.99
N GLY A 88 10.26 -13.46 12.04
CA GLY A 88 11.28 -13.62 13.09
C GLY A 88 11.36 -12.46 14.08
N LYS A 89 10.61 -11.37 13.85
CA LYS A 89 10.49 -10.19 14.72
C LYS A 89 9.20 -9.44 14.39
N LEU A 90 8.79 -8.50 15.24
CA LEU A 90 7.74 -7.54 14.90
C LEU A 90 8.10 -6.76 13.63
N PRO A 91 7.11 -6.40 12.79
CA PRO A 91 7.37 -5.67 11.56
C PRO A 91 7.82 -4.24 11.86
N ASP A 92 8.91 -3.77 11.25
CA ASP A 92 9.33 -2.36 11.35
C ASP A 92 8.38 -1.43 10.58
N ILE A 93 7.70 -1.97 9.56
CA ILE A 93 6.75 -1.24 8.72
C ILE A 93 5.50 -2.09 8.51
N VAL A 94 4.35 -1.51 8.80
CA VAL A 94 3.03 -2.06 8.47
C VAL A 94 2.38 -1.17 7.40
N ILE A 95 1.81 -1.76 6.37
CA ILE A 95 1.08 -1.05 5.31
C ILE A 95 -0.34 -1.59 5.26
N LEU A 96 -1.35 -0.73 5.40
CA LEU A 96 -2.77 -1.07 5.30
C LEU A 96 -3.42 -0.41 4.07
N ASP A 97 -3.91 -1.22 3.16
CA ASP A 97 -4.59 -0.80 1.94
C ASP A 97 -6.09 -1.19 2.01
N TYR A 98 -6.96 -0.30 2.43
CA TYR A 98 -6.92 1.07 2.94
C TYR A 98 -7.87 1.21 4.15
N ILE A 99 -7.77 2.33 4.90
CA ILE A 99 -8.43 2.50 6.21
C ILE A 99 -9.97 2.42 6.15
N GLN A 100 -10.62 2.99 5.13
CA GLN A 100 -12.09 3.01 5.04
C GLN A 100 -12.72 1.62 4.81
N ARG A 101 -11.92 0.59 4.51
CA ARG A 101 -12.40 -0.80 4.40
C ARG A 101 -12.30 -1.58 5.70
N VAL A 102 -11.69 -1.01 6.73
CA VAL A 102 -11.68 -1.60 8.06
C VAL A 102 -13.10 -1.52 8.63
N PRO A 103 -13.73 -2.64 8.98
CA PRO A 103 -15.04 -2.62 9.62
C PRO A 103 -14.98 -1.86 10.94
N ARG A 104 -16.04 -1.15 11.23
CA ARG A 104 -16.18 -0.45 12.51
C ARG A 104 -16.28 -1.47 13.63
N SER A 105 -15.61 -1.19 14.74
CA SER A 105 -15.75 -1.96 15.97
C SER A 105 -17.20 -1.91 16.48
N GLN A 106 -17.64 -2.93 17.19
CA GLN A 106 -19.05 -3.09 17.58
C GLN A 106 -19.65 -1.87 18.29
N GLY A 107 -18.86 -1.15 19.11
CA GLY A 107 -19.31 0.07 19.81
C GLY A 107 -19.58 1.27 18.89
N PHE A 108 -19.14 1.24 17.62
CA PHE A 108 -19.22 2.36 16.66
C PHE A 108 -20.01 2.01 15.39
N ALA A 109 -20.74 0.91 15.39
CA ALA A 109 -21.40 0.37 14.19
C ALA A 109 -22.33 1.36 13.49
N THR A 110 -22.99 2.27 14.22
CA THR A 110 -23.93 3.25 13.71
C THR A 110 -23.32 4.60 13.37
N GLU A 111 -22.09 4.91 13.85
CA GLU A 111 -21.46 6.23 13.74
C GLU A 111 -20.18 6.18 12.90
N ALA A 112 -20.30 6.46 11.60
CA ALA A 112 -19.19 6.39 10.64
C ALA A 112 -17.97 7.21 11.07
N ARG A 113 -18.19 8.45 11.51
CA ARG A 113 -17.13 9.36 11.92
C ARG A 113 -16.37 8.84 13.13
N LEU A 114 -17.06 8.44 14.19
CA LEU A 114 -16.44 7.93 15.41
C LEU A 114 -15.70 6.61 15.15
N GLY A 115 -16.24 5.75 14.29
CA GLY A 115 -15.54 4.53 13.89
C GLY A 115 -14.22 4.79 13.18
N THR A 116 -14.16 5.82 12.30
CA THR A 116 -12.91 6.20 11.64
C THR A 116 -11.91 6.84 12.61
N VAL A 117 -12.37 7.66 13.55
CA VAL A 117 -11.53 8.21 14.63
C VAL A 117 -10.92 7.09 15.46
N HIS A 118 -11.74 6.15 15.93
CA HIS A 118 -11.28 5.00 16.70
C HIS A 118 -10.24 4.17 15.93
N THR A 119 -10.49 3.89 14.66
CA THR A 119 -9.54 3.15 13.82
C THR A 119 -8.22 3.90 13.65
N ALA A 120 -8.25 5.22 13.45
CA ALA A 120 -7.04 6.02 13.29
C ALA A 120 -6.21 6.07 14.58
N GLN A 121 -6.86 6.21 15.75
CA GLN A 121 -6.20 6.16 17.05
C GLN A 121 -5.57 4.79 17.31
N ALA A 122 -6.29 3.71 17.07
CA ALA A 122 -5.77 2.35 17.23
C ALA A 122 -4.56 2.07 16.30
N ILE A 123 -4.55 2.60 15.08
CA ILE A 123 -3.38 2.53 14.18
C ILE A 123 -2.17 3.22 14.80
N SER A 124 -2.35 4.39 15.41
CA SER A 124 -1.26 5.11 16.09
C SER A 124 -0.73 4.33 17.29
N GLU A 125 -1.61 3.68 18.06
CA GLU A 125 -1.23 2.81 19.19
C GLU A 125 -0.45 1.59 18.69
N ILE A 126 -0.91 0.91 17.63
CA ILE A 126 -0.19 -0.21 17.03
C ILE A 126 1.21 0.21 16.58
N ALA A 127 1.37 1.38 15.96
CA ALA A 127 2.67 1.88 15.53
C ALA A 127 3.64 2.08 16.71
N LEU A 128 3.14 2.57 17.85
CA LEU A 128 3.91 2.71 19.09
C LEU A 128 4.28 1.34 19.67
N ASP A 129 3.33 0.40 19.72
CA ASP A 129 3.54 -0.94 20.30
C ASP A 129 4.61 -1.74 19.54
N ILE A 130 4.69 -1.58 18.23
CA ILE A 130 5.71 -2.27 17.40
C ILE A 130 7.03 -1.49 17.31
N ASP A 131 7.12 -0.29 17.88
CA ASP A 131 8.24 0.65 17.68
C ASP A 131 8.58 0.83 16.20
N GLY A 132 7.53 1.06 15.37
CA GLY A 132 7.63 1.02 13.93
C GLY A 132 6.79 2.08 13.23
N VAL A 133 6.67 1.94 11.91
CA VAL A 133 5.89 2.84 11.07
C VAL A 133 4.64 2.13 10.55
N PHE A 134 3.48 2.75 10.75
CA PHE A 134 2.23 2.29 10.17
C PHE A 134 1.79 3.24 9.04
N PHE A 135 1.84 2.74 7.81
CA PHE A 135 1.30 3.44 6.64
C PHE A 135 -0.13 3.01 6.39
N THR A 136 -1.02 3.96 6.19
CA THR A 136 -2.36 3.65 5.69
C THR A 136 -2.72 4.59 4.55
N LEU A 137 -3.48 4.07 3.59
CA LEU A 137 -4.07 4.85 2.52
C LEU A 137 -5.45 5.32 2.94
N SER A 138 -5.83 6.53 2.53
CA SER A 138 -7.16 7.09 2.73
C SER A 138 -7.69 7.68 1.43
N GLN A 139 -8.93 7.32 1.06
CA GLN A 139 -9.57 7.89 -0.12
C GLN A 139 -10.01 9.32 0.18
N MET A 140 -9.78 10.20 -0.80
CA MET A 140 -10.25 11.58 -0.76
C MET A 140 -11.58 11.72 -1.50
N ASN A 141 -12.38 12.69 -1.11
CA ASN A 141 -13.53 13.14 -1.86
C ASN A 141 -13.10 13.90 -3.12
N LYS A 142 -14.00 14.09 -4.07
CA LYS A 142 -13.76 14.89 -5.28
C LYS A 142 -13.35 16.33 -4.96
N ASP A 143 -13.78 16.85 -3.84
CA ASP A 143 -13.52 18.20 -3.36
C ASP A 143 -12.20 18.33 -2.56
N GLY A 144 -11.38 17.26 -2.52
CA GLY A 144 -10.07 17.26 -1.87
C GLY A 144 -10.08 17.05 -0.34
N GLY A 145 -11.23 16.81 0.26
CA GLY A 145 -11.36 16.43 1.69
C GLY A 145 -11.31 14.92 1.90
N PHE A 146 -11.10 14.48 3.14
CA PHE A 146 -11.20 13.06 3.51
C PHE A 146 -12.64 12.56 3.41
N LYS A 147 -12.82 11.32 2.94
CA LYS A 147 -14.16 10.81 2.60
C LYS A 147 -15.10 10.64 3.79
N GLU A 148 -14.59 10.37 4.98
CA GLU A 148 -15.43 10.08 6.14
C GLU A 148 -15.06 10.91 7.37
N SER A 149 -13.79 11.25 7.54
CA SER A 149 -13.27 11.99 8.69
C SER A 149 -11.86 12.51 8.41
N GLU A 150 -11.49 13.64 8.99
CA GLU A 150 -10.13 14.17 9.01
C GLU A 150 -9.23 13.46 10.06
N ALA A 151 -9.80 12.58 10.89
CA ALA A 151 -9.07 11.92 11.95
C ALA A 151 -7.79 11.17 11.48
N PRO A 152 -7.75 10.49 10.32
CA PRO A 152 -6.50 9.90 9.86
C PRO A 152 -5.37 10.92 9.65
N GLU A 153 -5.69 12.14 9.20
CA GLU A 153 -4.72 13.23 9.10
C GLU A 153 -4.35 13.77 10.48
N GLU A 154 -5.35 13.95 11.37
CA GLU A 154 -5.12 14.48 12.72
C GLU A 154 -4.24 13.56 13.56
N GLU A 155 -4.40 12.24 13.47
CA GLU A 155 -3.60 11.25 14.19
C GLU A 155 -2.23 11.00 13.55
N ALA A 156 -2.09 11.14 12.25
CA ALA A 156 -0.84 10.89 11.55
C ALA A 156 0.31 11.81 12.00
N GLY A 157 1.52 11.27 12.11
CA GLY A 157 2.75 12.04 12.24
C GLY A 157 3.10 12.80 10.95
N ILE A 158 2.83 12.16 9.81
CA ILE A 158 2.96 12.77 8.47
C ILE A 158 1.74 12.36 7.64
N ALA A 159 1.12 13.31 6.96
CA ALA A 159 0.06 13.07 5.99
C ALA A 159 0.45 13.63 4.62
N TRP A 160 0.33 12.77 3.59
CA TRP A 160 0.61 13.11 2.20
C TRP A 160 -0.70 13.13 1.40
N GLU A 161 -0.88 14.20 0.63
CA GLU A 161 -1.83 14.21 -0.47
C GLU A 161 -1.11 13.70 -1.72
N VAL A 162 -1.67 12.69 -2.35
CA VAL A 162 -1.16 12.11 -3.59
C VAL A 162 -2.23 12.28 -4.65
N SER A 163 -1.91 12.99 -5.71
CA SER A 163 -2.86 13.26 -6.78
C SER A 163 -2.24 13.05 -8.15
N ARG A 164 -3.06 12.64 -9.10
CA ARG A 164 -2.68 12.54 -10.49
C ARG A 164 -3.56 13.49 -11.30
N PRO A 165 -3.01 14.65 -11.74
CA PRO A 165 -3.78 15.64 -12.47
C PRO A 165 -4.37 15.09 -13.76
N GLU A 166 -5.48 15.68 -14.20
CA GLU A 166 -6.14 15.37 -15.46
C GLU A 166 -5.91 16.51 -16.47
N ASN A 167 -5.82 16.14 -17.74
CA ASN A 167 -5.88 17.07 -18.85
C ASN A 167 -7.32 17.54 -19.07
N GLN A 168 -7.51 18.54 -19.94
CA GLN A 168 -8.85 19.05 -20.31
C GLN A 168 -9.73 18.00 -21.00
N ASP A 169 -9.13 17.01 -21.65
CA ASP A 169 -9.81 15.88 -22.29
C ASP A 169 -10.13 14.71 -21.34
N GLY A 170 -9.83 14.86 -20.03
CA GLY A 170 -10.02 13.82 -19.01
C GLY A 170 -8.93 12.76 -18.98
N SER A 171 -7.91 12.83 -19.83
CA SER A 171 -6.76 11.94 -19.76
C SER A 171 -5.88 12.27 -18.55
N LYS A 172 -5.25 11.25 -17.95
CA LYS A 172 -4.36 11.44 -16.81
C LYS A 172 -2.99 11.93 -17.24
N GLN A 173 -2.42 12.88 -16.53
CA GLN A 173 -1.05 13.33 -16.73
C GLN A 173 -0.06 12.18 -16.45
N PRO A 174 1.13 12.17 -17.12
CA PRO A 174 2.15 11.13 -16.92
C PRO A 174 3.00 11.38 -15.66
N PHE A 175 2.42 12.00 -14.64
CA PHE A 175 3.08 12.28 -13.37
C PHE A 175 2.11 12.26 -12.20
N ILE A 176 2.67 12.13 -11.00
CA ILE A 176 1.98 12.17 -9.73
C ILE A 176 2.53 13.35 -8.92
N ASP A 177 1.65 14.15 -8.38
CA ASP A 177 1.96 15.22 -7.45
C ASP A 177 1.86 14.69 -6.01
N TRP A 178 2.86 14.99 -5.21
CA TRP A 178 2.96 14.65 -3.80
C TRP A 178 3.05 15.93 -2.99
N LYS A 179 2.20 16.08 -2.01
CA LYS A 179 2.15 17.26 -1.14
C LYS A 179 2.03 16.84 0.31
N ILE A 180 2.92 17.34 1.17
CA ILE A 180 2.74 17.17 2.61
C ILE A 180 1.61 18.08 3.08
N LYS A 181 0.55 17.48 3.60
CA LYS A 181 -0.60 18.17 4.22
C LYS A 181 -0.35 18.44 5.68
N LYS A 182 0.32 17.50 6.37
CA LYS A 182 0.68 17.58 7.76
C LYS A 182 2.04 16.95 8.00
N SER A 183 2.83 17.57 8.85
CA SER A 183 4.06 16.99 9.37
C SER A 183 4.33 17.48 10.80
N ARG A 184 4.59 16.53 11.69
CA ARG A 184 5.07 16.80 13.06
C ARG A 184 6.59 16.77 13.16
N ILE A 185 7.30 16.28 12.13
CA ILE A 185 8.72 15.95 12.18
C ILE A 185 9.58 16.57 11.06
N SER A 186 8.96 17.13 10.02
CA SER A 186 9.68 17.66 8.87
C SER A 186 9.08 18.95 8.34
N ALA A 187 9.80 19.65 7.46
CA ALA A 187 9.26 20.76 6.73
C ALA A 187 8.17 20.34 5.72
N TYR A 188 7.26 21.25 5.44
CA TYR A 188 6.27 21.07 4.38
C TYR A 188 6.95 21.23 3.02
N PHE A 189 6.75 20.25 2.13
CA PHE A 189 7.18 20.37 0.74
C PHE A 189 6.20 19.67 -0.20
N SER A 190 6.34 19.95 -1.48
CA SER A 190 5.67 19.23 -2.55
C SER A 190 6.72 18.77 -3.55
N THR A 191 6.48 17.63 -4.16
CA THR A 191 7.34 17.08 -5.20
C THR A 191 6.48 16.41 -6.27
N ARG A 192 7.09 16.12 -7.39
CA ARG A 192 6.47 15.46 -8.53
C ARG A 192 7.30 14.28 -8.95
N THR A 193 6.64 13.20 -9.34
CA THR A 193 7.28 11.99 -9.88
C THR A 193 6.63 11.61 -11.20
N SER A 194 7.41 11.03 -12.11
CA SER A 194 6.87 10.43 -13.32
C SER A 194 6.08 9.16 -13.01
N PHE A 195 5.06 8.89 -13.80
CA PHE A 195 4.26 7.68 -13.70
C PHE A 195 4.17 6.98 -15.05
N ASP A 196 4.59 5.73 -15.10
CA ASP A 196 4.44 4.88 -16.28
C ASP A 196 3.14 4.07 -16.19
N ASP A 197 2.17 4.43 -17.01
CA ASP A 197 0.86 3.74 -17.07
C ASP A 197 0.94 2.27 -17.47
N VAL A 198 1.99 1.88 -18.19
CA VAL A 198 2.14 0.50 -18.67
C VAL A 198 2.61 -0.43 -17.56
N SER A 199 3.58 0.02 -16.78
CA SER A 199 4.14 -0.74 -15.67
C SER A 199 3.48 -0.44 -14.33
N GLY A 200 2.85 0.73 -14.18
CA GLY A 200 2.38 1.27 -12.92
C GLY A 200 3.52 1.76 -12.02
N SER A 201 4.70 1.99 -12.60
CA SER A 201 5.87 2.42 -11.84
C SER A 201 5.90 3.92 -11.63
N VAL A 202 6.34 4.32 -10.44
CA VAL A 202 6.67 5.70 -10.09
C VAL A 202 8.17 5.87 -10.25
N ILE A 203 8.58 6.86 -11.04
CA ILE A 203 9.99 7.12 -11.36
C ILE A 203 10.31 8.56 -10.96
N ASP A 204 11.53 8.81 -10.52
CA ASP A 204 11.98 10.17 -10.24
C ASP A 204 11.78 11.08 -11.46
N TRP A 205 11.25 12.27 -11.21
CA TRP A 205 11.17 13.31 -12.22
C TRP A 205 12.57 13.90 -12.42
N ARG A 206 13.21 13.54 -13.53
CA ARG A 206 14.47 14.15 -13.98
C ARG A 206 14.20 15.17 -15.06
#